data_339a24a2e1546f432e8714c4f103538e
#
_entry.id   339a24a2e1546f432e8714c4f103538e
#
_cell.length_a   1.000
_cell.length_b   1.000
_cell.length_c   1.000
_cell.angle_alpha   90.00
_cell.angle_beta   90.00
_cell.angle_gamma   90.00
#
_symmetry.space_group_name_H-M   'P 1'
#
loop_
_entity.id
_entity.type
_entity.pdbx_description
1 polymer ?
#
loop_
_entity_poly.entity_id
_entity_poly.type
_entity_poly.pdbx_seq_one_letter_code
_entity_poly.pdbx_strand_id
1 'polypeptide(L)'
;QSVEEAEKVDRVIIDPQQINEVYQYYVKAQEAFEKKEWFNAHYFAELGIGLATPKDPNLEDLKKLSTQAWNNLEEYHNLDKTEDQKAFDKKYQGYLALVQKNDLKAYYIFRELYQSSREFQSDPDVVFYLEIAENRINERSFFIDETLELESFESANDVHFACSYADGSKDIIYIKGVTNVEETGNSIQYLRALTVVSIDRDGELYRIMTVPYAKVLPVSTKDLNATTKGLMGIDDKIEQLPYIMLRSVSRDIEGIENFPLYTYANGDVLTEPEYMLLAIPYQDFLMMENSTNNLSGLSIPTLFNLAYKSTRYGYSAEVFGQVLMNRLFYPLWIVIIVLLLGTFAWNNRVGLDQYFKLSWLL
;
A
#
# COMPACT_ATOMS: atom_id res chain seq x y z
N GLN A 1 -42.95 33.48 -16.61
CA GLN A 1 -41.57 33.29 -16.12
C GLN A 1 -41.57 33.36 -14.59
N SER A 2 -41.92 32.33 -13.84
CA SER A 2 -41.67 32.19 -12.38
C SER A 2 -42.32 30.98 -11.71
N VAL A 3 -42.64 29.93 -12.42
CA VAL A 3 -43.26 28.73 -11.76
C VAL A 3 -42.58 27.43 -12.14
N GLU A 4 -41.48 27.44 -12.88
CA GLU A 4 -40.84 26.24 -13.41
C GLU A 4 -39.48 25.91 -12.75
N GLU A 5 -39.15 26.55 -11.62
CA GLU A 5 -37.86 26.38 -10.93
C GLU A 5 -37.93 25.69 -9.56
N ALA A 6 -39.07 25.15 -9.18
CA ALA A 6 -39.26 24.52 -7.87
C ALA A 6 -39.77 23.08 -7.97
N GLU A 7 -38.99 22.18 -8.56
CA GLU A 7 -39.11 20.73 -8.33
C GLU A 7 -37.96 19.94 -8.96
N LYS A 8 -36.69 20.29 -8.64
CA LYS A 8 -35.64 19.29 -8.59
C LYS A 8 -35.67 18.64 -7.22
N VAL A 9 -36.64 17.81 -7.00
CA VAL A 9 -36.58 16.81 -5.93
C VAL A 9 -35.44 15.89 -6.31
N ASP A 10 -34.33 15.97 -5.58
CA ASP A 10 -33.27 14.96 -5.59
C ASP A 10 -33.92 13.60 -5.38
N ARG A 11 -34.09 12.87 -6.46
CA ARG A 11 -34.44 11.45 -6.39
C ARG A 11 -33.19 10.75 -5.88
N VAL A 12 -33.10 10.59 -4.57
CA VAL A 12 -32.15 9.68 -3.96
C VAL A 12 -32.40 8.32 -4.58
N ILE A 13 -31.54 7.91 -5.49
CA ILE A 13 -31.58 6.56 -6.08
C ILE A 13 -31.14 5.64 -4.94
N ILE A 14 -32.11 4.99 -4.29
CA ILE A 14 -31.86 4.02 -3.24
C ILE A 14 -31.36 2.75 -3.94
N ASP A 15 -30.08 2.40 -3.74
CA ASP A 15 -29.51 1.16 -4.23
C ASP A 15 -30.14 -0.03 -3.47
N PRO A 16 -30.78 -1.00 -4.16
CA PRO A 16 -31.36 -2.18 -3.52
C PRO A 16 -30.35 -3.01 -2.72
N GLN A 17 -29.06 -2.99 -3.08
CA GLN A 17 -28.01 -3.65 -2.32
C GLN A 17 -27.78 -2.97 -0.96
N GLN A 18 -27.78 -1.65 -0.92
CA GLN A 18 -27.61 -0.87 0.30
C GLN A 18 -28.74 -1.11 1.31
N ILE A 19 -29.98 -1.23 0.86
CA ILE A 19 -31.12 -1.58 1.73
C ILE A 19 -30.94 -2.98 2.33
N ASN A 20 -30.45 -3.93 1.54
CA ASN A 20 -30.21 -5.29 2.02
C ASN A 20 -29.11 -5.34 3.08
N GLU A 21 -28.06 -4.55 2.93
CA GLU A 21 -26.99 -4.43 3.91
C GLU A 21 -27.47 -3.79 5.23
N VAL A 22 -28.25 -2.70 5.17
CA VAL A 22 -28.85 -2.07 6.35
C VAL A 22 -29.72 -3.06 7.11
N TYR A 23 -30.55 -3.84 6.40
CA TYR A 23 -31.38 -4.87 7.03
C TYR A 23 -30.56 -5.97 7.69
N GLN A 24 -29.45 -6.38 7.10
CA GLN A 24 -28.55 -7.37 7.70
C GLN A 24 -27.94 -6.87 9.02
N TYR A 25 -27.53 -5.59 9.07
CA TYR A 25 -27.04 -4.99 10.30
C TYR A 25 -28.14 -4.84 11.34
N TYR A 26 -29.36 -4.51 10.94
CA TYR A 26 -30.51 -4.49 11.84
C TYR A 26 -30.76 -5.85 12.51
N VAL A 27 -30.76 -6.94 11.72
CA VAL A 27 -30.92 -8.29 12.25
C VAL A 27 -29.80 -8.66 13.22
N LYS A 28 -28.54 -8.38 12.86
CA LYS A 28 -27.39 -8.63 13.75
C LYS A 28 -27.48 -7.83 15.04
N ALA A 29 -27.86 -6.56 14.97
CA ALA A 29 -28.05 -5.71 16.15
C ALA A 29 -29.15 -6.24 17.06
N GLN A 30 -30.27 -6.68 16.51
CA GLN A 30 -31.38 -7.25 17.25
C GLN A 30 -30.99 -8.58 17.92
N GLU A 31 -30.35 -9.49 17.20
CA GLU A 31 -29.86 -10.76 17.76
C GLU A 31 -28.87 -10.55 18.91
N ALA A 32 -27.93 -9.62 18.75
CA ALA A 32 -26.98 -9.27 19.79
C ALA A 32 -27.69 -8.65 21.02
N PHE A 33 -28.69 -7.81 20.78
CA PHE A 33 -29.47 -7.19 21.85
C PHE A 33 -30.26 -8.24 22.65
N GLU A 34 -30.88 -9.20 22.01
CA GLU A 34 -31.59 -10.31 22.67
C GLU A 34 -30.65 -11.20 23.51
N LYS A 35 -29.38 -11.37 23.04
CA LYS A 35 -28.35 -12.09 23.78
C LYS A 35 -27.70 -11.27 24.89
N LYS A 36 -28.07 -10.00 25.08
CA LYS A 36 -27.46 -9.04 26.00
C LYS A 36 -25.99 -8.72 25.70
N GLU A 37 -25.58 -8.89 24.46
CA GLU A 37 -24.27 -8.54 23.93
C GLU A 37 -24.28 -7.04 23.56
N TRP A 38 -24.26 -6.16 24.57
CA TRP A 38 -24.53 -4.73 24.40
C TRP A 38 -23.54 -4.02 23.49
N PHE A 39 -22.26 -4.40 23.53
CA PHE A 39 -21.24 -3.86 22.62
C PHE A 39 -21.59 -4.17 21.15
N ASN A 40 -21.85 -5.45 20.86
CA ASN A 40 -22.19 -5.90 19.52
C ASN A 40 -23.51 -5.30 19.02
N ALA A 41 -24.51 -5.21 19.90
CA ALA A 41 -25.80 -4.62 19.58
C ALA A 41 -25.66 -3.15 19.17
N HIS A 42 -24.93 -2.35 19.95
CA HIS A 42 -24.67 -0.95 19.63
C HIS A 42 -23.82 -0.82 18.35
N TYR A 43 -22.75 -1.60 18.21
CA TYR A 43 -21.86 -1.54 17.07
C TYR A 43 -22.58 -1.83 15.74
N PHE A 44 -23.33 -2.93 15.67
CA PHE A 44 -24.08 -3.25 14.46
C PHE A 44 -25.21 -2.25 14.17
N ALA A 45 -25.84 -1.71 15.20
CA ALA A 45 -26.83 -0.66 15.04
C ALA A 45 -26.21 0.61 14.43
N GLU A 46 -25.04 1.05 14.91
CA GLU A 46 -24.32 2.23 14.39
C GLU A 46 -23.84 2.01 12.95
N LEU A 47 -23.34 0.80 12.59
CA LEU A 47 -23.01 0.48 11.20
C LEU A 47 -24.24 0.58 10.29
N GLY A 48 -25.37 0.03 10.73
CA GLY A 48 -26.63 0.12 9.98
C GLY A 48 -27.11 1.56 9.82
N ILE A 49 -27.02 2.39 10.86
CA ILE A 49 -27.36 3.82 10.81
C ILE A 49 -26.46 4.57 9.83
N GLY A 50 -25.16 4.27 9.81
CA GLY A 50 -24.19 4.92 8.93
C GLY A 50 -24.43 4.63 7.44
N LEU A 51 -25.02 3.48 7.11
CA LEU A 51 -25.37 3.08 5.74
C LEU A 51 -26.80 3.48 5.35
N ALA A 52 -27.67 3.70 6.33
CA ALA A 52 -29.09 3.96 6.08
C ALA A 52 -29.33 5.34 5.47
N THR A 53 -30.22 5.38 4.49
CA THR A 53 -30.76 6.64 3.98
C THR A 53 -31.92 7.14 4.87
N PRO A 54 -32.27 8.44 4.84
CA PRO A 54 -33.38 8.98 5.65
C PRO A 54 -34.75 8.33 5.40
N LYS A 55 -34.88 7.57 4.30
CA LYS A 55 -36.13 6.85 3.93
C LYS A 55 -36.08 5.36 4.23
N ASP A 56 -35.00 4.87 4.85
CA ASP A 56 -34.86 3.45 5.19
C ASP A 56 -35.85 3.06 6.28
N PRO A 57 -36.66 2.00 6.10
CA PRO A 57 -37.65 1.59 7.07
C PRO A 57 -37.06 1.13 8.42
N ASN A 58 -35.80 0.66 8.42
CA ASN A 58 -35.14 0.14 9.62
C ASN A 58 -34.38 1.22 10.41
N LEU A 59 -34.24 2.45 9.89
CA LEU A 59 -33.45 3.50 10.50
C LEU A 59 -33.89 3.86 11.93
N GLU A 60 -35.18 4.00 12.15
CA GLU A 60 -35.71 4.36 13.49
C GLU A 60 -35.55 3.23 14.51
N ASP A 61 -35.69 1.98 14.08
CA ASP A 61 -35.48 0.83 14.95
C ASP A 61 -33.99 0.62 15.26
N LEU A 62 -33.10 0.84 14.30
CA LEU A 62 -31.66 0.88 14.53
C LEU A 62 -31.26 1.95 15.55
N LYS A 63 -31.78 3.17 15.44
CA LYS A 63 -31.52 4.24 16.42
C LYS A 63 -32.01 3.87 17.82
N LYS A 64 -33.16 3.23 17.95
CA LYS A 64 -33.67 2.74 19.24
C LYS A 64 -32.77 1.67 19.82
N LEU A 65 -32.36 0.68 19.03
CA LEU A 65 -31.46 -0.38 19.45
C LEU A 65 -30.11 0.18 19.89
N SER A 66 -29.53 1.11 19.12
CA SER A 66 -28.29 1.80 19.46
C SER A 66 -28.42 2.51 20.82
N THR A 67 -29.44 3.34 20.99
CA THR A 67 -29.67 4.09 22.25
C THR A 67 -29.90 3.16 23.44
N GLN A 68 -30.67 2.10 23.27
CA GLN A 68 -30.94 1.15 24.37
C GLN A 68 -29.69 0.34 24.74
N ALA A 69 -28.94 -0.11 23.76
CA ALA A 69 -27.69 -0.83 23.99
C ALA A 69 -26.67 0.08 24.69
N TRP A 70 -26.57 1.34 24.29
CA TRP A 70 -25.71 2.34 24.93
C TRP A 70 -26.09 2.59 26.39
N ASN A 71 -27.37 2.80 26.68
CA ASN A 71 -27.84 3.00 28.03
C ASN A 71 -27.51 1.81 28.98
N ASN A 72 -27.65 0.58 28.45
CA ASN A 72 -27.25 -0.62 29.18
C ASN A 72 -25.74 -0.66 29.44
N LEU A 73 -24.91 -0.24 28.50
CA LEU A 73 -23.46 -0.14 28.68
C LEU A 73 -23.08 0.88 29.74
N GLU A 74 -23.73 2.07 29.77
CA GLU A 74 -23.50 3.10 30.79
C GLU A 74 -23.95 2.66 32.17
N GLU A 75 -25.05 1.92 32.27
CA GLU A 75 -25.51 1.39 33.57
C GLU A 75 -24.47 0.42 34.16
N TYR A 76 -23.92 -0.48 33.37
CA TYR A 76 -22.86 -1.40 33.80
C TYR A 76 -21.58 -0.66 34.20
N HIS A 77 -21.22 0.41 33.51
CA HIS A 77 -20.03 1.21 33.82
C HIS A 77 -20.07 1.91 35.18
N ASN A 78 -21.27 2.23 35.66
CA ASN A 78 -21.49 2.99 36.87
C ASN A 78 -21.59 2.14 38.16
N LEU A 79 -21.44 0.81 38.08
CA LEU A 79 -21.46 -0.09 39.24
C LEU A 79 -20.12 -0.14 39.98
N ASP A 80 -20.12 -0.52 41.30
CA ASP A 80 -18.93 -0.56 42.17
C ASP A 80 -17.87 -1.60 41.73
N LYS A 81 -16.58 -1.22 41.79
CA LYS A 81 -15.48 -1.84 41.05
C LYS A 81 -14.92 -3.14 41.62
N THR A 82 -15.39 -4.28 41.18
CA THR A 82 -14.71 -5.57 41.28
C THR A 82 -13.66 -5.75 40.15
N GLU A 83 -12.81 -6.79 40.19
CA GLU A 83 -11.82 -7.07 39.13
C GLU A 83 -12.50 -7.27 37.76
N ASP A 84 -13.65 -7.94 37.70
CA ASP A 84 -14.44 -8.13 36.50
C ASP A 84 -14.96 -6.80 35.94
N GLN A 85 -15.25 -5.86 36.83
CA GLN A 85 -15.70 -4.51 36.46
C GLN A 85 -14.54 -3.65 35.92
N LYS A 86 -13.33 -3.82 36.45
CA LYS A 86 -12.15 -3.16 35.86
C LYS A 86 -11.88 -3.65 34.44
N ALA A 87 -12.06 -4.94 34.22
CA ALA A 87 -11.94 -5.53 32.87
C ALA A 87 -13.05 -5.01 31.94
N PHE A 88 -14.29 -4.92 32.44
CA PHE A 88 -15.40 -4.32 31.69
C PHE A 88 -15.12 -2.86 31.36
N ASP A 89 -14.68 -2.06 32.35
CA ASP A 89 -14.32 -0.66 32.15
C ASP A 89 -13.25 -0.48 31.06
N LYS A 90 -12.28 -1.37 31.03
CA LYS A 90 -11.24 -1.34 30.01
C LYS A 90 -11.77 -1.69 28.62
N LYS A 91 -12.64 -2.72 28.51
CA LYS A 91 -13.36 -3.02 27.26
C LYS A 91 -14.22 -1.82 26.81
N TYR A 92 -14.94 -1.21 27.75
CA TYR A 92 -15.77 -0.02 27.48
C TYR A 92 -14.93 1.15 26.95
N GLN A 93 -13.77 1.42 27.56
CA GLN A 93 -12.85 2.46 27.07
C GLN A 93 -12.32 2.16 25.66
N GLY A 94 -11.95 0.92 25.38
CA GLY A 94 -11.52 0.49 24.05
C GLY A 94 -12.63 0.63 23.03
N TYR A 95 -13.84 0.21 23.39
CA TYR A 95 -15.02 0.35 22.53
C TYR A 95 -15.38 1.84 22.29
N LEU A 96 -15.34 2.67 23.32
CA LEU A 96 -15.56 4.11 23.19
C LEU A 96 -14.56 4.76 22.24
N ALA A 97 -13.28 4.35 22.31
CA ALA A 97 -12.25 4.82 21.39
C ALA A 97 -12.57 4.44 19.94
N LEU A 98 -13.07 3.21 19.66
CA LEU A 98 -13.52 2.79 18.33
C LEU A 98 -14.68 3.64 17.81
N VAL A 99 -15.68 3.90 18.64
CA VAL A 99 -16.85 4.75 18.29
C VAL A 99 -16.39 6.18 17.96
N GLN A 100 -15.40 6.69 18.69
CA GLN A 100 -14.79 8.00 18.45
C GLN A 100 -13.82 8.03 17.26
N LYS A 101 -13.68 6.91 16.53
CA LYS A 101 -12.73 6.75 15.39
C LYS A 101 -11.27 6.94 15.81
N ASN A 102 -10.95 6.68 17.07
CA ASN A 102 -9.58 6.61 17.56
C ASN A 102 -9.12 5.15 17.57
N ASP A 103 -8.94 4.62 16.35
CA ASP A 103 -8.69 3.19 16.12
C ASP A 103 -7.38 2.74 16.75
N LEU A 104 -6.36 3.61 16.77
CA LEU A 104 -5.06 3.30 17.36
C LEU A 104 -5.13 3.13 18.88
N LYS A 105 -5.82 4.04 19.59
CA LYS A 105 -6.05 3.92 21.04
C LYS A 105 -6.87 2.67 21.35
N ALA A 106 -7.91 2.39 20.59
CA ALA A 106 -8.72 1.19 20.75
C ALA A 106 -7.87 -0.09 20.60
N TYR A 107 -7.01 -0.13 19.58
CA TYR A 107 -6.10 -1.23 19.33
C TYR A 107 -5.20 -1.51 20.53
N TYR A 108 -4.53 -0.51 21.10
CA TYR A 108 -3.65 -0.71 22.24
C TYR A 108 -4.42 -1.18 23.49
N ILE A 109 -5.61 -0.65 23.75
CA ILE A 109 -6.45 -1.09 24.87
C ILE A 109 -6.87 -2.55 24.72
N PHE A 110 -7.38 -2.94 23.54
CA PHE A 110 -7.80 -4.33 23.30
C PHE A 110 -6.62 -5.29 23.25
N ARG A 111 -5.48 -4.86 22.71
CA ARG A 111 -4.25 -5.65 22.72
C ARG A 111 -3.71 -5.87 24.13
N GLU A 112 -3.71 -4.85 24.97
CA GLU A 112 -3.32 -4.98 26.39
C GLU A 112 -4.24 -5.98 27.11
N LEU A 113 -5.55 -5.89 26.89
CA LEU A 113 -6.50 -6.88 27.40
C LEU A 113 -6.17 -8.28 26.90
N TYR A 114 -6.02 -8.45 25.60
CA TYR A 114 -5.70 -9.74 24.97
C TYR A 114 -4.43 -10.38 25.55
N GLN A 115 -3.41 -9.57 25.82
CA GLN A 115 -2.14 -10.02 26.38
C GLN A 115 -2.19 -10.26 27.90
N SER A 116 -3.16 -9.70 28.64
CA SER A 116 -3.20 -9.73 30.10
C SER A 116 -3.55 -11.10 30.68
N SER A 117 -4.40 -11.90 30.03
CA SER A 117 -4.76 -13.23 30.49
C SER A 117 -5.24 -14.15 29.36
N ARG A 118 -5.18 -15.49 29.60
CA ARG A 118 -5.74 -16.48 28.69
C ARG A 118 -7.25 -16.38 28.52
N GLU A 119 -7.94 -15.87 29.52
CA GLU A 119 -9.39 -15.66 29.47
C GLU A 119 -9.74 -14.63 28.42
N PHE A 120 -9.04 -13.48 28.39
CA PHE A 120 -9.25 -12.44 27.40
C PHE A 120 -8.79 -12.82 25.98
N GLN A 121 -7.85 -13.75 25.84
CA GLN A 121 -7.49 -14.33 24.53
C GLN A 121 -8.65 -15.13 23.91
N SER A 122 -9.57 -15.63 24.72
CA SER A 122 -10.77 -16.36 24.28
C SER A 122 -12.04 -15.51 24.36
N ASP A 123 -11.97 -14.28 24.86
CA ASP A 123 -13.11 -13.38 24.97
C ASP A 123 -13.53 -12.89 23.57
N PRO A 124 -14.77 -13.19 23.13
CA PRO A 124 -15.20 -12.87 21.78
C PRO A 124 -15.16 -11.37 21.47
N ASP A 125 -15.50 -10.53 22.45
CA ASP A 125 -15.53 -9.07 22.28
C ASP A 125 -14.10 -8.52 22.11
N VAL A 126 -13.16 -8.99 22.93
CA VAL A 126 -11.75 -8.55 22.86
C VAL A 126 -11.13 -8.91 21.53
N VAL A 127 -11.31 -10.16 21.07
CA VAL A 127 -10.79 -10.63 19.79
C VAL A 127 -11.42 -9.86 18.64
N PHE A 128 -12.74 -9.72 18.64
CA PHE A 128 -13.49 -9.06 17.57
C PHE A 128 -13.12 -7.57 17.42
N TYR A 129 -13.09 -6.82 18.52
CA TYR A 129 -12.78 -5.39 18.45
C TYR A 129 -11.28 -5.11 18.25
N LEU A 130 -10.41 -6.00 18.69
CA LEU A 130 -8.98 -5.94 18.34
C LEU A 130 -8.79 -6.07 16.84
N GLU A 131 -9.42 -7.07 16.22
CA GLU A 131 -9.35 -7.31 14.78
C GLU A 131 -9.93 -6.12 13.98
N ILE A 132 -11.05 -5.56 14.42
CA ILE A 132 -11.63 -4.36 13.77
C ILE A 132 -10.67 -3.17 13.85
N ALA A 133 -10.08 -2.93 15.03
CA ALA A 133 -9.13 -1.83 15.20
C ALA A 133 -7.90 -2.03 14.32
N GLU A 134 -7.35 -3.23 14.28
CA GLU A 134 -6.20 -3.60 13.45
C GLU A 134 -6.51 -3.42 11.95
N ASN A 135 -7.65 -3.89 11.49
CA ASN A 135 -8.06 -3.74 10.09
C ASN A 135 -8.21 -2.26 9.69
N ARG A 136 -8.81 -1.42 10.55
CA ARG A 136 -8.93 0.02 10.29
C ARG A 136 -7.59 0.75 10.30
N ILE A 137 -6.66 0.32 11.16
CA ILE A 137 -5.29 0.83 11.14
C ILE A 137 -4.61 0.47 9.82
N ASN A 138 -4.74 -0.78 9.38
CA ASN A 138 -4.14 -1.29 8.15
C ASN A 138 -4.70 -0.65 6.87
N GLU A 139 -5.86 0.01 6.92
CA GLU A 139 -6.38 0.81 5.81
C GLU A 139 -5.59 2.10 5.57
N ARG A 140 -4.94 2.66 6.60
CA ARG A 140 -4.29 3.98 6.54
C ARG A 140 -2.80 3.99 6.89
N SER A 141 -2.35 2.95 7.57
CA SER A 141 -0.98 2.78 8.06
C SER A 141 -0.61 1.31 8.06
N PHE A 142 0.63 1.01 8.41
CA PHE A 142 1.11 -0.37 8.58
C PHE A 142 1.95 -0.44 9.86
N PHE A 143 2.22 -1.66 10.33
CA PHE A 143 3.00 -1.83 11.54
C PHE A 143 4.51 -1.83 11.24
N ILE A 144 5.29 -1.12 12.06
CA ILE A 144 6.76 -0.98 11.90
C ILE A 144 7.48 -2.33 11.94
N ASP A 145 6.98 -3.26 12.78
CA ASP A 145 7.54 -4.60 12.91
C ASP A 145 7.52 -5.39 11.59
N GLU A 146 6.54 -5.13 10.72
CA GLU A 146 6.50 -5.72 9.37
C GLU A 146 7.77 -5.40 8.57
N THR A 147 8.43 -4.27 8.85
CA THR A 147 9.64 -3.83 8.14
C THR A 147 10.93 -4.18 8.85
N LEU A 148 10.95 -4.15 10.19
CA LEU A 148 12.17 -4.40 10.98
C LEU A 148 12.69 -5.83 10.79
N GLU A 149 11.79 -6.80 10.70
CA GLU A 149 12.17 -8.20 10.43
C GLU A 149 12.75 -8.39 9.03
N LEU A 150 12.42 -7.50 8.10
CA LEU A 150 12.76 -7.60 6.68
C LEU A 150 14.05 -6.85 6.30
N GLU A 151 14.60 -5.99 7.16
CA GLU A 151 15.84 -5.23 6.86
C GLU A 151 17.02 -6.12 6.48
N SER A 152 17.08 -7.34 7.02
CA SER A 152 18.11 -8.32 6.69
C SER A 152 17.93 -9.01 5.33
N PHE A 153 16.81 -8.78 4.67
CA PHE A 153 16.41 -9.45 3.42
C PHE A 153 16.13 -8.46 2.29
N GLU A 154 16.75 -7.27 2.34
CA GLU A 154 16.58 -6.28 1.27
C GLU A 154 17.00 -6.86 -0.08
N SER A 155 16.07 -6.81 -1.04
CA SER A 155 16.28 -7.29 -2.41
C SER A 155 17.04 -6.29 -3.27
N ALA A 156 16.94 -4.98 -2.95
CA ALA A 156 17.62 -3.90 -3.63
C ALA A 156 17.97 -2.77 -2.68
N ASN A 157 19.06 -2.05 -3.01
CA ASN A 157 19.52 -0.89 -2.28
C ASN A 157 19.78 0.28 -3.23
N ASP A 158 19.64 1.51 -2.71
CA ASP A 158 19.93 2.76 -3.42
C ASP A 158 19.16 2.90 -4.75
N VAL A 159 17.89 2.46 -4.75
CA VAL A 159 16.99 2.56 -5.90
C VAL A 159 16.58 4.02 -6.10
N HIS A 160 16.74 4.53 -7.32
CA HIS A 160 16.35 5.89 -7.67
C HIS A 160 15.75 5.95 -9.06
N PHE A 161 14.70 6.72 -9.23
CA PHE A 161 14.03 6.93 -10.52
C PHE A 161 13.22 8.22 -10.51
N ALA A 162 12.78 8.66 -11.70
CA ALA A 162 11.92 9.81 -11.85
C ALA A 162 10.52 9.41 -12.34
N CYS A 163 9.50 10.04 -11.80
CA CYS A 163 8.12 9.92 -12.25
C CYS A 163 7.67 11.28 -12.81
N SER A 164 7.18 11.31 -14.05
CA SER A 164 6.69 12.55 -14.68
C SER A 164 5.17 12.52 -14.76
N TYR A 165 4.54 13.67 -14.46
CA TYR A 165 3.09 13.85 -14.47
C TYR A 165 2.63 14.63 -15.71
N ALA A 166 1.32 14.58 -15.97
CA ALA A 166 0.71 15.21 -17.14
C ALA A 166 0.83 16.74 -17.16
N ASP A 167 0.93 17.37 -15.99
CA ASP A 167 1.11 18.82 -15.82
C ASP A 167 2.54 19.29 -16.09
N GLY A 168 3.47 18.36 -16.34
CA GLY A 168 4.90 18.63 -16.56
C GLY A 168 5.74 18.59 -15.29
N SER A 169 5.13 18.44 -14.12
CA SER A 169 5.86 18.23 -12.86
C SER A 169 6.54 16.87 -12.81
N LYS A 170 7.52 16.73 -11.93
CA LYS A 170 8.30 15.48 -11.76
C LYS A 170 8.58 15.21 -10.30
N ASP A 171 8.49 13.95 -9.92
CA ASP A 171 9.02 13.45 -8.65
C ASP A 171 10.29 12.64 -8.92
N ILE A 172 11.37 12.99 -8.21
CA ILE A 172 12.58 12.19 -8.15
C ILE A 172 12.52 11.38 -6.87
N ILE A 173 12.51 10.09 -7.00
CA ILE A 173 12.30 9.13 -5.92
C ILE A 173 13.64 8.46 -5.62
N TYR A 174 14.02 8.45 -4.35
CA TYR A 174 15.17 7.71 -3.82
C TYR A 174 14.71 6.80 -2.69
N ILE A 175 15.10 5.54 -2.73
CA ILE A 175 14.75 4.51 -1.75
C ILE A 175 16.06 3.82 -1.34
N LYS A 176 16.39 3.88 -0.04
CA LYS A 176 17.63 3.30 0.46
C LYS A 176 17.61 1.78 0.48
N GLY A 177 16.47 1.16 0.80
CA GLY A 177 16.32 -0.30 0.80
C GLY A 177 14.92 -0.70 0.38
N VAL A 178 14.82 -1.78 -0.38
CA VAL A 178 13.56 -2.37 -0.86
C VAL A 178 13.51 -3.83 -0.47
N THR A 179 12.40 -4.28 0.10
CA THR A 179 12.13 -5.69 0.39
C THR A 179 10.82 -6.11 -0.21
N ASN A 180 10.82 -7.21 -0.95
CA ASN A 180 9.63 -7.79 -1.56
C ASN A 180 9.06 -8.89 -0.70
N VAL A 181 7.73 -8.86 -0.50
CA VAL A 181 6.98 -9.91 0.16
C VAL A 181 5.84 -10.34 -0.77
N GLU A 182 5.74 -11.63 -1.03
CA GLU A 182 4.61 -12.19 -1.76
C GLU A 182 3.50 -12.56 -0.76
N GLU A 183 2.40 -11.85 -0.79
CA GLU A 183 1.25 -12.10 0.04
C GLU A 183 0.01 -12.37 -0.83
N THR A 184 -0.60 -13.54 -0.68
CA THR A 184 -1.86 -13.95 -1.37
C THR A 184 -1.88 -13.68 -2.89
N GLY A 185 -0.72 -13.81 -3.57
CA GLY A 185 -0.60 -13.62 -5.01
C GLY A 185 -0.34 -12.18 -5.47
N ASN A 186 -0.23 -11.24 -4.53
CA ASN A 186 0.23 -9.87 -4.79
C ASN A 186 1.65 -9.68 -4.24
N SER A 187 2.50 -9.01 -5.00
CA SER A 187 3.80 -8.59 -4.51
C SER A 187 3.64 -7.27 -3.76
N ILE A 188 3.96 -7.27 -2.48
CA ILE A 188 3.99 -6.08 -1.62
C ILE A 188 5.45 -5.69 -1.44
N GLN A 189 5.74 -4.38 -1.49
CA GLN A 189 7.08 -3.89 -1.20
C GLN A 189 7.11 -3.06 0.07
N TYR A 190 8.13 -3.28 0.88
CA TYR A 190 8.48 -2.41 1.99
C TYR A 190 9.72 -1.59 1.62
N LEU A 191 9.63 -0.29 1.84
CA LEU A 191 10.67 0.68 1.51
C LEU A 191 11.26 1.23 2.79
N ARG A 192 12.58 1.31 2.84
CA ARG A 192 13.31 1.95 3.94
C ARG A 192 13.94 3.26 3.45
N ALA A 193 13.79 4.31 4.25
CA ALA A 193 14.29 5.66 3.98
C ALA A 193 13.92 6.16 2.58
N LEU A 194 12.61 6.28 2.33
CA LEU A 194 12.08 6.86 1.09
C LEU A 194 12.23 8.38 1.14
N THR A 195 12.80 8.95 0.08
CA THR A 195 12.88 10.39 -0.17
C THR A 195 12.28 10.70 -1.53
N VAL A 196 11.41 11.69 -1.58
CA VAL A 196 10.79 12.18 -2.81
C VAL A 196 11.07 13.66 -2.94
N VAL A 197 11.70 14.04 -4.04
CA VAL A 197 11.97 15.44 -4.42
C VAL A 197 11.02 15.81 -5.54
N SER A 198 10.06 16.69 -5.25
CA SER A 198 9.06 17.15 -6.20
C SER A 198 9.53 18.45 -6.87
N ILE A 199 9.56 18.42 -8.20
CA ILE A 199 9.96 19.53 -9.07
C ILE A 199 8.74 19.95 -9.86
N ASP A 200 8.46 21.27 -9.91
CA ASP A 200 7.36 21.80 -10.69
C ASP A 200 7.62 21.77 -12.19
N ARG A 201 6.64 22.22 -12.99
CA ARG A 201 6.74 22.30 -14.45
C ARG A 201 7.84 23.25 -14.97
N ASP A 202 8.23 24.22 -14.14
CA ASP A 202 9.24 25.23 -14.49
C ASP A 202 10.67 24.75 -14.13
N GLY A 203 10.77 23.58 -13.50
CA GLY A 203 12.03 22.97 -13.08
C GLY A 203 12.51 23.41 -11.71
N GLU A 204 11.69 24.13 -10.96
CA GLU A 204 12.00 24.62 -9.62
C GLU A 204 11.63 23.57 -8.56
N LEU A 205 12.42 23.52 -7.50
CA LEU A 205 12.13 22.64 -6.35
C LEU A 205 10.85 23.13 -5.67
N TYR A 206 9.86 22.27 -5.60
CA TYR A 206 8.59 22.54 -4.94
C TYR A 206 8.54 21.99 -3.51
N ARG A 207 8.90 20.71 -3.36
CA ARG A 207 8.74 19.97 -2.11
C ARG A 207 9.75 18.83 -1.98
N ILE A 208 10.21 18.59 -0.75
CA ILE A 208 10.93 17.36 -0.40
C ILE A 208 10.10 16.62 0.66
N MET A 209 9.88 15.33 0.46
CA MET A 209 9.25 14.45 1.41
C MET A 209 10.23 13.35 1.80
N THR A 210 10.33 13.07 3.10
CA THR A 210 11.12 11.95 3.62
C THR A 210 10.31 11.14 4.61
N VAL A 211 10.46 9.83 4.56
CA VAL A 211 9.83 8.92 5.52
C VAL A 211 10.76 7.74 5.80
N PRO A 212 10.90 7.31 7.07
CA PRO A 212 11.79 6.21 7.41
C PRO A 212 11.35 4.87 6.83
N TYR A 213 10.05 4.60 6.81
CA TYR A 213 9.46 3.37 6.28
C TYR A 213 8.22 3.68 5.46
N ALA A 214 8.03 2.94 4.37
CA ALA A 214 6.82 3.00 3.54
C ALA A 214 6.42 1.60 3.07
N LYS A 215 5.12 1.38 2.82
CA LYS A 215 4.58 0.14 2.28
C LYS A 215 3.91 0.41 0.94
N VAL A 216 4.23 -0.38 -0.07
CA VAL A 216 3.71 -0.21 -1.43
C VAL A 216 2.77 -1.35 -1.77
N LEU A 217 1.56 -0.98 -2.16
CA LEU A 217 0.49 -1.91 -2.56
C LEU A 217 0.07 -1.62 -4.00
N PRO A 218 -0.32 -2.65 -4.78
CA PRO A 218 -0.97 -2.45 -6.07
C PRO A 218 -2.42 -1.99 -5.87
N VAL A 219 -2.78 -0.86 -6.45
CA VAL A 219 -4.17 -0.38 -6.48
C VAL A 219 -4.68 -0.41 -7.91
N SER A 220 -5.89 -0.95 -8.11
CA SER A 220 -6.54 -1.01 -9.41
C SER A 220 -6.91 0.39 -9.90
N THR A 221 -6.57 0.70 -11.14
CA THR A 221 -7.00 1.97 -11.76
C THR A 221 -8.52 2.08 -11.90
N LYS A 222 -9.25 0.97 -11.85
CA LYS A 222 -10.73 0.97 -11.90
C LYS A 222 -11.34 1.61 -10.66
N ASP A 223 -10.66 1.51 -9.52
CA ASP A 223 -11.13 2.04 -8.24
C ASP A 223 -10.88 3.55 -8.10
N LEU A 224 -10.11 4.14 -9.03
CA LEU A 224 -9.83 5.57 -9.04
C LEU A 224 -10.92 6.35 -9.75
N ASN A 225 -11.27 7.51 -9.19
CA ASN A 225 -12.20 8.42 -9.83
C ASN A 225 -11.62 9.06 -11.11
N ALA A 226 -12.49 9.47 -12.01
CA ALA A 226 -12.11 10.05 -13.31
C ALA A 226 -11.26 11.33 -13.17
N THR A 227 -11.49 12.12 -12.12
CA THR A 227 -10.75 13.36 -11.85
C THR A 227 -9.30 13.04 -11.51
N THR A 228 -9.05 12.08 -10.61
CA THR A 228 -7.69 11.66 -10.24
C THR A 228 -6.95 11.09 -11.44
N LYS A 229 -7.59 10.25 -12.25
CA LYS A 229 -7.00 9.72 -13.50
C LYS A 229 -6.56 10.83 -14.45
N GLY A 230 -7.43 11.84 -14.64
CA GLY A 230 -7.13 12.97 -15.51
C GLY A 230 -5.97 13.83 -15.01
N LEU A 231 -5.93 14.15 -13.71
CA LEU A 231 -4.85 14.91 -13.07
C LEU A 231 -3.50 14.21 -13.17
N MET A 232 -3.50 12.90 -12.98
CA MET A 232 -2.28 12.10 -13.03
C MET A 232 -1.86 11.72 -14.47
N GLY A 233 -2.71 11.94 -15.47
CA GLY A 233 -2.43 11.56 -16.85
C GLY A 233 -2.30 10.04 -17.05
N ILE A 234 -3.10 9.26 -16.32
CA ILE A 234 -3.05 7.79 -16.36
C ILE A 234 -3.67 7.29 -17.66
N ASP A 235 -2.90 6.49 -18.43
CA ASP A 235 -3.41 5.78 -19.61
C ASP A 235 -4.38 4.67 -19.17
N ASP A 236 -5.51 4.53 -19.86
CA ASP A 236 -6.53 3.48 -19.60
C ASP A 236 -5.98 2.05 -19.71
N LYS A 237 -4.80 1.89 -20.31
CA LYS A 237 -4.11 0.60 -20.43
C LYS A 237 -3.40 0.17 -19.14
N ILE A 238 -3.24 1.07 -18.18
CA ILE A 238 -2.60 0.78 -16.91
C ILE A 238 -3.65 0.16 -15.99
N GLU A 239 -3.46 -1.10 -15.61
CA GLU A 239 -4.39 -1.82 -14.74
C GLU A 239 -4.18 -1.51 -13.26
N GLN A 240 -2.91 -1.35 -12.83
CA GLN A 240 -2.54 -1.14 -11.44
C GLN A 240 -1.47 -0.06 -11.31
N LEU A 241 -1.56 0.71 -10.22
CA LEU A 241 -0.61 1.75 -9.83
C LEU A 241 -0.02 1.45 -8.45
N PRO A 242 1.22 1.93 -8.17
CA PRO A 242 1.79 1.88 -6.83
C PRO A 242 1.06 2.87 -5.90
N TYR A 243 0.42 2.34 -4.88
CA TYR A 243 -0.09 3.10 -3.74
C TYR A 243 0.91 2.96 -2.59
N ILE A 244 1.48 4.06 -2.15
CA ILE A 244 2.53 4.10 -1.14
C ILE A 244 1.93 4.64 0.16
N MET A 245 1.85 3.80 1.16
CA MET A 245 1.50 4.18 2.52
C MET A 245 2.74 4.74 3.21
N LEU A 246 2.63 5.96 3.75
CA LEU A 246 3.76 6.70 4.33
C LEU A 246 3.71 6.73 5.86
N ARG A 247 2.62 6.28 6.47
CA ARG A 247 2.46 6.24 7.91
C ARG A 247 2.68 4.84 8.45
N SER A 248 3.53 4.71 9.46
CA SER A 248 3.72 3.46 10.17
C SER A 248 3.60 3.65 11.69
N VAL A 249 3.11 2.62 12.38
CA VAL A 249 2.82 2.65 13.82
C VAL A 249 3.48 1.46 14.51
N SER A 250 3.89 1.63 15.76
CA SER A 250 4.39 0.49 16.53
C SER A 250 3.23 -0.44 16.90
N ARG A 251 3.43 -1.75 16.77
CA ARG A 251 2.47 -2.75 17.21
C ARG A 251 2.39 -2.82 18.73
N ASP A 252 3.50 -2.61 19.43
CA ASP A 252 3.64 -2.88 20.85
C ASP A 252 3.60 -1.64 21.74
N ILE A 253 3.99 -0.48 21.24
CA ILE A 253 4.21 0.72 22.04
C ILE A 253 3.33 1.85 21.53
N GLU A 254 2.37 2.27 22.36
CA GLU A 254 1.53 3.43 22.08
C GLU A 254 2.37 4.70 21.96
N GLY A 255 2.07 5.53 20.98
CA GLY A 255 2.73 6.81 20.74
C GLY A 255 4.00 6.74 19.88
N ILE A 256 4.44 5.54 19.46
CA ILE A 256 5.50 5.41 18.45
C ILE A 256 4.86 5.31 17.08
N GLU A 257 4.92 6.42 16.35
CA GLU A 257 4.39 6.58 15.01
C GLU A 257 5.42 7.27 14.13
N ASN A 258 5.52 6.87 12.88
CA ASN A 258 6.30 7.56 11.87
C ASN A 258 5.36 8.21 10.86
N PHE A 259 5.59 9.48 10.64
CA PHE A 259 4.88 10.29 9.64
C PHE A 259 5.87 10.74 8.56
N PRO A 260 5.40 11.00 7.34
CA PRO A 260 6.22 11.66 6.34
C PRO A 260 6.54 13.10 6.79
N LEU A 261 7.80 13.47 6.65
CA LEU A 261 8.27 14.83 6.89
C LEU A 261 8.31 15.58 5.56
N TYR A 262 7.57 16.67 5.48
CA TYR A 262 7.51 17.54 4.30
C TYR A 262 8.27 18.83 4.52
N THR A 263 9.06 19.23 3.52
CA THR A 263 9.74 20.52 3.45
C THR A 263 9.36 21.19 2.14
N TYR A 264 8.69 22.32 2.20
CA TYR A 264 8.28 23.10 1.03
C TYR A 264 9.26 24.23 0.76
N ALA A 265 9.61 24.45 -0.50
CA ALA A 265 10.55 25.49 -0.88
C ALA A 265 10.09 26.90 -0.51
N ASN A 266 8.76 27.15 -0.53
CA ASN A 266 8.15 28.46 -0.24
C ASN A 266 7.78 28.63 1.25
N GLY A 267 8.04 27.65 2.10
CA GLY A 267 7.68 27.70 3.52
C GLY A 267 6.18 27.56 3.82
N ASP A 268 5.35 27.33 2.80
CA ASP A 268 3.91 27.13 2.95
C ASP A 268 3.65 25.71 3.44
N VAL A 269 3.05 25.57 4.62
CA VAL A 269 2.60 24.28 5.14
C VAL A 269 1.23 23.97 4.53
N LEU A 270 1.23 23.19 3.46
CA LEU A 270 0.02 22.61 2.90
C LEU A 270 -0.32 21.29 3.62
N THR A 271 -1.50 20.74 3.34
CA THR A 271 -1.89 19.41 3.86
C THR A 271 -0.82 18.37 3.58
N GLU A 272 -0.37 17.68 4.61
CA GLU A 272 0.65 16.61 4.54
C GLU A 272 -0.05 15.26 4.30
N PRO A 273 -0.07 14.73 3.08
CA PRO A 273 -0.71 13.46 2.80
C PRO A 273 0.05 12.29 3.44
N GLU A 274 -0.69 11.36 4.05
CA GLU A 274 -0.15 10.14 4.65
C GLU A 274 0.04 9.01 3.63
N TYR A 275 -0.25 9.27 2.36
CA TYR A 275 -0.10 8.32 1.26
C TYR A 275 0.30 9.03 -0.02
N MET A 276 0.87 8.27 -0.95
CA MET A 276 1.28 8.75 -2.26
C MET A 276 0.85 7.74 -3.34
N LEU A 277 0.37 8.25 -4.47
CA LEU A 277 0.05 7.45 -5.64
C LEU A 277 0.98 7.87 -6.78
N LEU A 278 1.68 6.91 -7.39
CA LEU A 278 2.59 7.20 -8.51
C LEU A 278 1.90 6.97 -9.85
N ALA A 279 2.10 7.89 -10.80
CA ALA A 279 1.55 7.80 -12.15
C ALA A 279 2.37 6.86 -13.07
N ILE A 280 2.79 5.72 -12.55
CA ILE A 280 3.54 4.69 -13.29
C ILE A 280 2.87 3.32 -13.13
N PRO A 281 2.95 2.43 -14.12
CA PRO A 281 2.45 1.06 -13.95
C PRO A 281 3.13 0.35 -12.78
N TYR A 282 2.37 -0.38 -11.98
CA TYR A 282 2.92 -1.14 -10.84
C TYR A 282 4.05 -2.10 -11.25
N GLN A 283 3.91 -2.75 -12.40
CA GLN A 283 4.95 -3.62 -12.95
C GLN A 283 6.24 -2.87 -13.31
N ASP A 284 6.14 -1.62 -13.76
CA ASP A 284 7.31 -0.80 -14.04
C ASP A 284 7.98 -0.34 -12.74
N PHE A 285 7.18 -0.06 -11.69
CA PHE A 285 7.70 0.21 -10.34
C PHE A 285 8.51 -0.98 -9.79
N LEU A 286 7.97 -2.21 -9.86
CA LEU A 286 8.69 -3.43 -9.47
C LEU A 286 9.97 -3.64 -10.29
N MET A 287 9.95 -3.23 -11.56
CA MET A 287 11.12 -3.34 -12.43
C MET A 287 12.23 -2.35 -12.02
N MET A 288 11.91 -1.18 -11.47
CA MET A 288 12.90 -0.18 -11.05
C MET A 288 13.81 -0.70 -9.93
N GLU A 289 13.34 -1.59 -9.08
CA GLU A 289 14.15 -2.29 -8.08
C GLU A 289 15.37 -2.98 -8.71
N ASN A 290 15.17 -3.55 -9.89
CA ASN A 290 16.23 -4.26 -10.61
C ASN A 290 17.20 -3.33 -11.35
N SER A 291 16.90 -2.04 -11.46
CA SER A 291 17.68 -1.08 -12.23
C SER A 291 19.03 -0.73 -11.60
N THR A 292 19.13 -0.83 -10.28
CA THR A 292 20.33 -0.50 -9.50
C THR A 292 21.13 -1.72 -9.05
N ASN A 293 20.51 -2.89 -9.10
CA ASN A 293 21.15 -4.14 -8.71
C ASN A 293 22.06 -4.69 -9.82
N ASN A 294 22.74 -5.78 -9.51
CA ASN A 294 23.65 -6.47 -10.41
C ASN A 294 22.99 -6.77 -11.77
N LEU A 295 23.17 -5.87 -12.73
CA LEU A 295 22.61 -5.97 -14.09
C LEU A 295 22.99 -7.27 -14.79
N SER A 296 24.10 -7.88 -14.42
CA SER A 296 24.54 -9.16 -14.95
C SER A 296 23.69 -10.35 -14.49
N GLY A 297 22.92 -10.21 -13.41
CA GLY A 297 21.99 -11.21 -12.89
C GLY A 297 20.60 -11.18 -13.54
N LEU A 298 20.23 -10.07 -14.20
CA LEU A 298 18.89 -9.88 -14.75
C LEU A 298 18.58 -10.81 -15.92
N SER A 299 17.33 -11.20 -16.08
CA SER A 299 16.88 -11.97 -17.23
C SER A 299 16.92 -11.14 -18.54
N ILE A 300 17.06 -11.80 -19.70
CA ILE A 300 17.02 -11.12 -21.01
C ILE A 300 15.73 -10.31 -21.20
N PRO A 301 14.51 -10.84 -20.91
CA PRO A 301 13.29 -10.06 -21.00
C PRO A 301 13.28 -8.81 -20.10
N THR A 302 13.80 -8.92 -18.86
CA THR A 302 13.90 -7.79 -17.93
C THR A 302 14.83 -6.71 -18.47
N LEU A 303 16.03 -7.11 -18.96
CA LEU A 303 16.98 -6.18 -19.59
C LEU A 303 16.40 -5.49 -20.82
N PHE A 304 15.64 -6.22 -21.65
CA PHE A 304 14.97 -5.65 -22.82
C PHE A 304 13.93 -4.60 -22.40
N ASN A 305 13.09 -4.91 -21.40
CA ASN A 305 12.11 -3.97 -20.88
C ASN A 305 12.79 -2.73 -20.27
N LEU A 306 13.86 -2.90 -19.50
CA LEU A 306 14.63 -1.80 -18.95
C LEU A 306 15.26 -0.94 -20.06
N ALA A 307 15.89 -1.54 -21.07
CA ALA A 307 16.48 -0.82 -22.21
C ALA A 307 15.41 -0.01 -22.98
N TYR A 308 14.18 -0.50 -23.08
CA TYR A 308 13.10 0.17 -23.80
C TYR A 308 12.40 1.26 -22.97
N LYS A 309 12.16 1.02 -21.69
CA LYS A 309 11.33 1.89 -20.83
C LYS A 309 12.10 2.83 -19.92
N SER A 310 13.38 2.54 -19.63
CA SER A 310 14.15 3.22 -18.57
C SER A 310 14.31 4.73 -18.77
N THR A 311 14.32 5.21 -20.00
CA THR A 311 14.40 6.65 -20.31
C THR A 311 13.24 7.45 -19.76
N ARG A 312 12.06 6.85 -19.59
CA ARG A 312 10.89 7.49 -18.96
C ARG A 312 11.11 7.75 -17.47
N TYR A 313 12.00 6.98 -16.84
CA TYR A 313 12.28 6.98 -15.42
C TYR A 313 13.64 7.61 -15.07
N GLY A 314 14.24 8.33 -16.02
CA GLY A 314 15.49 9.07 -15.82
C GLY A 314 16.77 8.24 -15.97
N TYR A 315 16.69 6.99 -16.41
CA TYR A 315 17.88 6.17 -16.69
C TYR A 315 18.34 6.28 -18.13
N SER A 316 19.66 6.07 -18.36
CA SER A 316 20.18 5.90 -19.71
C SER A 316 19.85 4.50 -20.25
N ALA A 317 19.08 4.44 -21.33
CA ALA A 317 18.81 3.17 -22.03
C ALA A 317 20.07 2.48 -22.55
N GLU A 318 21.15 3.25 -22.78
CA GLU A 318 22.41 2.74 -23.30
C GLU A 318 23.07 1.74 -22.35
N VAL A 319 22.99 1.99 -21.04
CA VAL A 319 23.55 1.10 -20.00
C VAL A 319 22.93 -0.29 -20.07
N PHE A 320 21.58 -0.33 -20.07
CA PHE A 320 20.85 -1.60 -20.16
C PHE A 320 20.98 -2.25 -21.53
N GLY A 321 20.98 -1.45 -22.59
CA GLY A 321 21.20 -1.89 -23.96
C GLY A 321 22.57 -2.53 -24.14
N GLN A 322 23.62 -1.95 -23.58
CA GLN A 322 24.98 -2.50 -23.65
C GLN A 322 25.07 -3.87 -22.94
N VAL A 323 24.48 -4.00 -21.74
CA VAL A 323 24.46 -5.28 -21.02
C VAL A 323 23.66 -6.33 -21.80
N LEU A 324 22.50 -5.95 -22.36
CA LEU A 324 21.67 -6.82 -23.19
C LEU A 324 22.44 -7.30 -24.43
N MET A 325 23.08 -6.39 -25.16
CA MET A 325 23.84 -6.70 -26.36
C MET A 325 25.03 -7.61 -26.06
N ASN A 326 25.78 -7.30 -24.99
CA ASN A 326 26.89 -8.17 -24.58
C ASN A 326 26.40 -9.59 -24.29
N ARG A 327 25.25 -9.74 -23.61
CA ARG A 327 24.70 -11.04 -23.25
C ARG A 327 24.19 -11.83 -24.44
N LEU A 328 23.57 -11.15 -25.42
CA LEU A 328 23.10 -11.78 -26.66
C LEU A 328 24.25 -12.18 -27.58
N PHE A 329 25.28 -11.33 -27.69
CA PHE A 329 26.38 -11.56 -28.63
C PHE A 329 27.52 -12.39 -28.02
N TYR A 330 27.64 -12.54 -26.71
CA TYR A 330 28.68 -13.34 -26.08
C TYR A 330 28.71 -14.79 -26.59
N PRO A 331 27.59 -15.53 -26.65
CA PRO A 331 27.59 -16.89 -27.26
C PRO A 331 27.98 -16.89 -28.73
N LEU A 332 27.63 -15.87 -29.47
CA LEU A 332 27.92 -15.73 -30.87
C LEU A 332 29.44 -15.52 -31.12
N TRP A 333 30.10 -14.73 -30.26
CA TRP A 333 31.55 -14.61 -30.26
C TRP A 333 32.27 -15.94 -30.03
N ILE A 334 31.77 -16.76 -29.12
CA ILE A 334 32.32 -18.10 -28.86
C ILE A 334 32.19 -18.95 -30.11
N VAL A 335 31.03 -18.95 -30.79
CA VAL A 335 30.83 -19.69 -32.02
C VAL A 335 31.78 -19.21 -33.14
N ILE A 336 31.94 -17.91 -33.31
CA ILE A 336 32.87 -17.32 -34.28
C ILE A 336 34.30 -17.77 -33.97
N ILE A 337 34.75 -17.69 -32.74
CA ILE A 337 36.08 -18.12 -32.33
C ILE A 337 36.29 -19.62 -32.61
N VAL A 338 35.31 -20.45 -32.26
CA VAL A 338 35.36 -21.91 -32.53
C VAL A 338 35.42 -22.19 -34.01
N LEU A 339 34.64 -21.49 -34.85
CA LEU A 339 34.70 -21.63 -36.29
C LEU A 339 36.05 -21.18 -36.86
N LEU A 340 36.59 -20.06 -36.40
CA LEU A 340 37.91 -19.56 -36.78
C LEU A 340 39.01 -20.57 -36.40
N LEU A 341 38.99 -21.06 -35.19
CA LEU A 341 39.94 -22.06 -34.74
C LEU A 341 39.76 -23.39 -35.49
N GLY A 342 38.53 -23.78 -35.78
CA GLY A 342 38.21 -24.98 -36.57
C GLY A 342 38.73 -24.85 -38.03
N THR A 343 38.51 -23.72 -38.67
CA THR A 343 39.02 -23.46 -40.03
C THR A 343 40.55 -23.41 -40.04
N PHE A 344 41.13 -22.77 -39.05
CA PHE A 344 42.58 -22.75 -38.89
C PHE A 344 43.17 -24.16 -38.68
N ALA A 345 42.59 -24.96 -37.77
CA ALA A 345 43.00 -26.33 -37.54
C ALA A 345 42.84 -27.22 -38.79
N TRP A 346 41.73 -27.03 -39.52
CA TRP A 346 41.46 -27.74 -40.75
C TRP A 346 42.51 -27.45 -41.83
N ASN A 347 42.81 -26.16 -42.03
CA ASN A 347 43.83 -25.75 -43.05
C ASN A 347 45.23 -26.22 -42.70
N ASN A 348 45.58 -26.37 -41.43
CA ASN A 348 46.87 -26.83 -40.98
C ASN A 348 46.99 -28.37 -40.86
N ARG A 349 45.87 -29.11 -41.00
CA ARG A 349 45.86 -30.58 -40.94
C ARG A 349 46.39 -31.24 -42.22
N VAL A 350 46.42 -30.53 -43.34
CA VAL A 350 46.75 -31.11 -44.69
C VAL A 350 48.24 -31.20 -44.91
N GLY A 351 49.11 -30.72 -44.05
CA GLY A 351 50.57 -30.85 -44.18
C GLY A 351 51.21 -31.37 -42.91
N LEU A 352 51.67 -32.61 -42.92
CA LEU A 352 52.33 -33.26 -41.78
C LEU A 352 53.65 -32.57 -41.33
N ASP A 353 54.13 -31.54 -42.08
CA ASP A 353 55.39 -30.86 -41.86
C ASP A 353 55.31 -29.34 -41.68
N GLN A 354 54.13 -28.79 -41.49
CA GLN A 354 54.02 -27.33 -41.27
C GLN A 354 53.99 -26.98 -39.79
N TYR A 355 55.12 -26.53 -39.27
CA TYR A 355 55.20 -25.91 -37.99
C TYR A 355 54.37 -24.61 -37.93
N PHE A 356 53.71 -24.39 -36.84
CA PHE A 356 52.96 -23.17 -36.52
C PHE A 356 53.84 -21.93 -36.67
N LYS A 357 53.61 -21.14 -37.72
CA LYS A 357 54.32 -19.85 -37.83
C LYS A 357 53.60 -18.79 -37.04
N LEU A 358 54.20 -18.35 -35.93
CA LEU A 358 53.69 -17.30 -35.06
C LEU A 358 53.44 -15.96 -35.78
N SER A 359 54.00 -15.78 -37.00
CA SER A 359 53.77 -14.61 -37.86
C SER A 359 52.31 -14.47 -38.38
N TRP A 360 51.45 -15.44 -38.11
CA TRP A 360 50.01 -15.37 -38.41
C TRP A 360 49.19 -14.78 -37.27
N LEU A 361 49.78 -14.52 -36.11
CA LEU A 361 49.13 -13.99 -34.90
C LEU A 361 49.44 -12.49 -34.71
N LEU A 362 50.32 -11.93 -35.49
CA LEU A 362 50.68 -10.50 -35.60
C LEU A 362 50.09 -9.92 -36.89
#